data_d14208d1c1199d4b9060e4419a6112d0
#
_entry.id   d14208d1c1199d4b9060e4419a6112d0
#
_cell.length_a   1.000
_cell.length_b   1.000
_cell.length_c   1.000
_cell.angle_alpha   90.00
_cell.angle_beta   90.00
_cell.angle_gamma   90.00
#
_symmetry.space_group_name_H-M   'P 1'
#
loop_
_entity.id
_entity.type
_entity.pdbx_description
1 polymer ?
#
loop_
_entity_poly.entity_id
_entity_poly.type
_entity_poly.pdbx_seq_one_letter_code
_entity_poly.pdbx_strand_id
1 'polypeptide(L)'
;FDNVTIYDKLKHTAKGSGWIEHHNFKDVSYDIAITEAQDFLSYDMTERQSPIYYGTIYGTGSTMIKGSLGQTQIDVNMSTGDQSKFTFVLSAAGDYDFITFTNSGKQNTKIGELQADSIVIKNNARMMENSKIQNSSALNLNLQIEATNQAQMNLIMDKSTGDMIKATGQ
;
A
#
# COMPACT_ATOMS: atom_id res chain seq x y z
N PHE A 1 -16.58 14.29 -10.51
CA PHE A 1 -15.56 15.34 -10.39
C PHE A 1 -14.42 15.06 -11.37
N ASP A 2 -13.81 16.11 -11.85
CA ASP A 2 -12.74 15.99 -12.84
C ASP A 2 -11.63 17.00 -12.54
N ASN A 3 -10.39 16.54 -12.55
CA ASN A 3 -9.17 17.34 -12.39
C ASN A 3 -9.19 18.31 -11.18
N VAL A 4 -9.76 17.88 -10.06
CA VAL A 4 -9.76 18.67 -8.83
C VAL A 4 -8.39 18.63 -8.17
N THR A 5 -7.94 19.77 -7.65
CA THR A 5 -6.69 19.79 -6.87
C THR A 5 -6.98 19.38 -5.44
N ILE A 6 -6.28 18.37 -4.97
CA ILE A 6 -6.30 17.92 -3.58
C ILE A 6 -5.01 18.29 -2.88
N TYR A 7 -5.11 18.55 -1.59
CA TYR A 7 -3.99 18.97 -0.75
C TYR A 7 -3.86 18.02 0.44
N ASP A 8 -2.65 17.65 0.77
CA ASP A 8 -2.37 16.99 2.02
C ASP A 8 -2.24 18.01 3.19
N LYS A 9 -1.99 17.51 4.41
CA LYS A 9 -1.81 18.37 5.60
C LYS A 9 -0.61 19.29 5.52
N LEU A 10 0.37 19.01 4.66
CA LEU A 10 1.58 19.82 4.41
C LEU A 10 1.42 20.72 3.17
N LYS A 11 0.25 20.67 2.50
CA LYS A 11 -0.09 21.41 1.29
C LYS A 11 0.64 20.93 0.03
N HIS A 12 1.18 19.72 0.02
CA HIS A 12 1.55 19.09 -1.22
C HIS A 12 0.30 18.80 -2.03
N THR A 13 0.44 18.69 -3.33
CA THR A 13 -0.69 18.64 -4.25
C THR A 13 -0.75 17.34 -5.02
N ALA A 14 -1.97 16.95 -5.38
CA ALA A 14 -2.26 15.94 -6.37
C ALA A 14 -3.52 16.33 -7.15
N LYS A 15 -3.80 15.62 -8.24
CA LYS A 15 -5.02 15.78 -9.02
C LYS A 15 -5.94 14.60 -8.78
N GLY A 16 -7.20 14.88 -8.57
CA GLY A 16 -8.25 13.88 -8.41
C GLY A 16 -9.28 13.95 -9.52
N SER A 17 -9.61 12.81 -10.09
CA SER A 17 -10.71 12.64 -11.04
C SER A 17 -11.46 11.37 -10.72
N GLY A 18 -12.74 11.32 -11.08
CA GLY A 18 -13.52 10.11 -10.89
C GLY A 18 -14.99 10.37 -10.61
N TRP A 19 -15.66 9.30 -10.22
CA TRP A 19 -17.06 9.33 -9.89
C TRP A 19 -17.36 8.45 -8.67
N ILE A 20 -18.44 8.77 -7.99
CA ILE A 20 -19.04 7.96 -6.92
C ILE A 20 -20.52 7.91 -7.22
N GLU A 21 -21.08 6.71 -7.28
CA GLU A 21 -22.50 6.45 -7.47
C GLU A 21 -23.06 5.76 -6.24
N HIS A 22 -24.28 6.08 -5.88
CA HIS A 22 -24.97 5.42 -4.77
C HIS A 22 -26.48 5.47 -4.93
N HIS A 23 -27.18 4.48 -4.42
CA HIS A 23 -28.64 4.48 -4.28
C HIS A 23 -29.02 4.58 -2.80
N ASN A 24 -29.53 5.74 -2.38
CA ASN A 24 -29.90 6.02 -0.96
C ASN A 24 -28.76 5.70 0.03
N PHE A 25 -27.51 6.03 -0.30
CA PHE A 25 -26.32 5.67 0.47
C PHE A 25 -26.11 4.15 0.64
N LYS A 26 -26.80 3.36 -0.17
CA LYS A 26 -26.56 1.93 -0.34
C LYS A 26 -25.99 1.69 -1.73
N ASP A 27 -25.46 0.49 -1.96
CA ASP A 27 -24.93 0.08 -3.26
C ASP A 27 -23.92 1.11 -3.82
N VAL A 28 -23.00 1.54 -2.97
CA VAL A 28 -21.97 2.52 -3.35
C VAL A 28 -20.98 1.89 -4.30
N SER A 29 -20.74 2.52 -5.44
CA SER A 29 -19.67 2.21 -6.37
C SER A 29 -18.86 3.45 -6.69
N TYR A 30 -17.59 3.27 -7.00
CA TYR A 30 -16.65 4.37 -7.25
C TYR A 30 -15.50 3.96 -8.15
N ASP A 31 -15.00 4.93 -8.89
CA ASP A 31 -13.76 4.87 -9.65
C ASP A 31 -13.07 6.22 -9.50
N ILE A 32 -11.96 6.22 -8.76
CA ILE A 32 -11.23 7.43 -8.37
C ILE A 32 -9.78 7.27 -8.83
N ALA A 33 -9.30 8.23 -9.60
CA ALA A 33 -7.91 8.36 -9.98
C ALA A 33 -7.29 9.55 -9.23
N ILE A 34 -6.16 9.31 -8.57
CA ILE A 34 -5.28 10.33 -8.02
C ILE A 34 -4.03 10.34 -8.89
N THR A 35 -3.75 11.46 -9.51
CA THR A 35 -2.64 11.62 -10.44
C THR A 35 -1.81 12.84 -10.10
N GLU A 36 -0.65 12.98 -10.71
CA GLU A 36 0.25 14.12 -10.50
C GLU A 36 0.54 14.40 -9.02
N ALA A 37 0.52 13.35 -8.19
CA ALA A 37 0.95 13.49 -6.82
C ALA A 37 2.44 13.84 -6.79
N GLN A 38 2.80 14.88 -6.02
CA GLN A 38 4.18 15.32 -5.85
C GLN A 38 4.46 15.37 -4.35
N ASP A 39 5.30 14.45 -3.90
CA ASP A 39 5.68 14.30 -2.49
C ASP A 39 4.46 14.30 -1.54
N PHE A 40 3.35 13.75 -2.04
CA PHE A 40 2.05 13.76 -1.38
C PHE A 40 2.03 12.77 -0.23
N LEU A 41 1.53 13.19 0.94
CA LEU A 41 1.38 12.31 2.09
C LEU A 41 0.36 11.20 1.82
N SER A 42 0.87 10.06 1.38
CA SER A 42 0.06 8.92 0.94
C SER A 42 -0.31 7.97 2.08
N TYR A 43 0.52 7.92 3.13
CA TYR A 43 0.30 7.07 4.29
C TYR A 43 0.89 7.71 5.55
N ASP A 44 0.14 7.67 6.67
CA ASP A 44 0.61 8.21 7.96
C ASP A 44 -0.13 7.49 9.10
N MET A 45 0.46 6.41 9.58
CA MET A 45 -0.07 5.66 10.71
C MET A 45 1.01 5.37 11.75
N THR A 46 0.61 5.47 13.00
CA THR A 46 1.45 5.09 14.14
C THR A 46 1.39 3.58 14.41
N GLU A 47 2.36 3.05 15.13
CA GLU A 47 2.38 1.65 15.57
C GLU A 47 1.11 1.27 16.35
N ARG A 48 0.56 2.20 17.12
CA ARG A 48 -0.67 1.96 17.90
C ARG A 48 -1.91 1.79 17.01
N GLN A 49 -1.95 2.46 15.86
CA GLN A 49 -3.06 2.38 14.90
C GLN A 49 -2.95 1.15 14.01
N SER A 50 -1.73 0.77 13.66
CA SER A 50 -1.44 -0.41 12.86
C SER A 50 -0.17 -1.08 13.36
N PRO A 51 -0.27 -2.12 14.20
CA PRO A 51 0.91 -2.73 14.83
C PRO A 51 1.74 -3.62 13.91
N ILE A 52 1.21 -3.94 12.72
CA ILE A 52 1.87 -4.80 11.73
C ILE A 52 2.63 -3.95 10.69
N TYR A 53 2.06 -2.81 10.29
CA TYR A 53 2.69 -1.90 9.34
C TYR A 53 2.36 -0.46 9.73
N TYR A 54 3.38 0.36 9.87
CA TYR A 54 3.24 1.74 10.32
C TYR A 54 4.36 2.62 9.78
N GLY A 55 4.15 3.92 9.86
CA GLY A 55 5.10 4.91 9.41
C GLY A 55 4.46 6.01 8.58
N THR A 56 5.27 6.79 7.92
CA THR A 56 4.87 7.90 7.07
C THR A 56 5.45 7.70 5.69
N ILE A 57 4.62 7.74 4.66
CA ILE A 57 5.03 7.63 3.25
C ILE A 57 4.55 8.84 2.49
N TYR A 58 5.49 9.54 1.89
CA TYR A 58 5.24 10.55 0.87
C TYR A 58 5.44 9.90 -0.49
N GLY A 59 4.56 10.19 -1.44
CA GLY A 59 4.59 9.55 -2.75
C GLY A 59 4.49 10.55 -3.90
N THR A 60 5.26 10.28 -4.94
CA THR A 60 5.16 10.96 -6.22
C THR A 60 4.71 9.95 -7.27
N GLY A 61 3.57 10.20 -7.92
CA GLY A 61 3.03 9.26 -8.89
C GLY A 61 1.50 9.25 -8.95
N SER A 62 0.91 8.05 -9.01
CA SER A 62 -0.53 7.89 -9.19
C SER A 62 -1.11 6.73 -8.39
N THR A 63 -2.39 6.84 -8.07
CA THR A 63 -3.18 5.79 -7.42
C THR A 63 -4.55 5.71 -8.07
N MET A 64 -5.02 4.50 -8.34
CA MET A 64 -6.38 4.22 -8.79
C MET A 64 -7.11 3.42 -7.73
N ILE A 65 -8.33 3.85 -7.39
CA ILE A 65 -9.17 3.22 -6.38
C ILE A 65 -10.52 2.93 -7.02
N LYS A 66 -10.85 1.66 -7.18
CA LYS A 66 -12.11 1.21 -7.76
C LYS A 66 -12.83 0.29 -6.80
N GLY A 67 -14.13 0.41 -6.74
CA GLY A 67 -14.87 -0.48 -5.87
C GLY A 67 -16.37 -0.42 -6.02
N SER A 68 -16.99 -1.43 -5.44
CA SER A 68 -18.42 -1.52 -5.21
C SER A 68 -18.64 -2.18 -3.86
N LEU A 69 -19.91 -2.36 -3.45
CA LEU A 69 -20.25 -2.95 -2.16
C LEU A 69 -19.50 -4.28 -1.92
N GLY A 70 -18.62 -4.28 -0.92
CA GLY A 70 -17.86 -5.46 -0.51
C GLY A 70 -16.59 -5.77 -1.33
N GLN A 71 -16.27 -4.99 -2.35
CA GLN A 71 -15.04 -5.17 -3.13
C GLN A 71 -14.35 -3.84 -3.38
N THR A 72 -13.07 -3.77 -3.07
CA THR A 72 -12.23 -2.60 -3.35
C THR A 72 -10.93 -3.06 -4.00
N GLN A 73 -10.55 -2.41 -5.07
CA GLN A 73 -9.26 -2.55 -5.72
C GLN A 73 -8.50 -1.23 -5.60
N ILE A 74 -7.25 -1.30 -5.17
CA ILE A 74 -6.35 -0.15 -5.09
C ILE A 74 -5.08 -0.51 -5.84
N ASP A 75 -4.77 0.26 -6.87
CA ASP A 75 -3.55 0.15 -7.66
C ASP A 75 -2.70 1.39 -7.40
N VAL A 76 -1.52 1.20 -6.84
CA VAL A 76 -0.57 2.27 -6.52
C VAL A 76 0.67 2.14 -7.38
N ASN A 77 1.06 3.22 -8.03
CA ASN A 77 2.30 3.33 -8.78
C ASN A 77 2.99 4.64 -8.39
N MET A 78 3.94 4.54 -7.47
CA MET A 78 4.58 5.71 -6.86
C MET A 78 6.06 5.47 -6.60
N SER A 79 6.84 6.55 -6.67
CA SER A 79 8.15 6.64 -6.01
C SER A 79 8.00 7.28 -4.64
N THR A 80 8.76 6.81 -3.65
CA THR A 80 8.71 7.36 -2.30
C THR A 80 9.45 8.69 -2.23
N GLY A 81 8.93 9.63 -1.45
CA GLY A 81 9.66 10.85 -1.08
C GLY A 81 10.77 10.57 -0.05
N ASP A 82 11.76 11.46 -0.02
CA ASP A 82 12.99 11.30 0.80
C ASP A 82 12.76 11.18 2.31
N GLN A 83 11.66 11.72 2.81
CA GLN A 83 11.31 11.67 4.23
C GLN A 83 10.47 10.44 4.60
N SER A 84 10.24 9.54 3.67
CA SER A 84 9.44 8.36 3.90
C SER A 84 10.14 7.40 4.85
N LYS A 85 9.40 6.96 5.89
CA LYS A 85 9.81 5.91 6.82
C LYS A 85 8.66 4.94 6.99
N PHE A 86 8.91 3.69 6.66
CA PHE A 86 7.91 2.65 6.77
C PHE A 86 8.46 1.47 7.56
N THR A 87 7.67 0.95 8.46
CA THR A 87 8.02 -0.23 9.26
C THR A 87 7.01 -1.32 9.02
N PHE A 88 7.50 -2.50 8.69
CA PHE A 88 6.73 -3.71 8.57
C PHE A 88 7.18 -4.74 9.59
N VAL A 89 6.25 -5.38 10.30
CA VAL A 89 6.51 -6.36 11.34
C VAL A 89 6.12 -7.74 10.85
N LEU A 90 7.12 -8.61 10.65
CA LEU A 90 6.91 -9.99 10.22
C LEU A 90 6.54 -10.94 11.35
N SER A 91 6.94 -10.62 12.59
CA SER A 91 6.64 -11.47 13.73
C SER A 91 5.17 -11.39 14.07
N ALA A 92 4.39 -12.25 13.47
CA ALA A 92 3.11 -12.61 14.01
C ALA A 92 3.22 -14.03 14.55
N ALA A 93 2.93 -14.23 15.80
CA ALA A 93 2.58 -15.52 16.33
C ALA A 93 1.24 -15.95 15.68
N GLY A 94 1.31 -16.49 14.48
CA GLY A 94 0.14 -16.93 13.70
C GLY A 94 0.49 -16.97 12.22
N ASP A 95 0.09 -18.02 11.54
CA ASP A 95 0.26 -18.25 10.10
C ASP A 95 -0.37 -17.12 9.26
N TYR A 96 0.40 -16.08 8.98
CA TYR A 96 0.00 -15.05 8.03
C TYR A 96 0.84 -15.17 6.75
N ASP A 97 0.30 -15.84 5.75
CA ASP A 97 0.82 -15.84 4.39
C ASP A 97 0.42 -14.54 3.65
N PHE A 98 0.94 -13.38 4.11
CA PHE A 98 0.44 -12.10 3.64
C PHE A 98 1.21 -11.45 2.50
N ILE A 99 2.46 -11.82 2.30
CA ILE A 99 3.30 -11.15 1.32
C ILE A 99 3.97 -12.16 0.42
N THR A 100 3.66 -12.09 -0.87
CA THR A 100 4.42 -12.78 -1.90
C THR A 100 5.21 -11.73 -2.67
N PHE A 101 6.53 -11.78 -2.56
CA PHE A 101 7.40 -10.97 -3.40
C PHE A 101 7.46 -11.63 -4.78
N THR A 102 6.94 -10.96 -5.79
CA THR A 102 7.08 -11.41 -7.17
C THR A 102 8.08 -10.51 -7.88
N ASN A 103 9.19 -11.10 -8.31
CA ASN A 103 10.11 -10.44 -9.21
C ASN A 103 9.41 -10.21 -10.55
N SER A 104 9.10 -8.99 -10.90
CA SER A 104 8.53 -8.59 -12.19
C SER A 104 9.59 -8.50 -13.30
N GLY A 105 10.78 -9.03 -13.08
CA GLY A 105 11.89 -9.08 -14.02
C GLY A 105 11.83 -10.35 -14.86
N LYS A 106 11.90 -10.20 -16.17
CA LYS A 106 12.12 -11.27 -17.14
C LYS A 106 13.26 -12.18 -16.69
N GLN A 107 13.03 -13.49 -16.75
CA GLN A 107 14.08 -14.48 -16.58
C GLN A 107 15.31 -14.09 -17.40
N ASN A 108 16.37 -13.68 -16.72
CA ASN A 108 17.73 -14.06 -17.06
C ASN A 108 18.73 -13.47 -16.07
N THR A 109 19.34 -14.41 -15.35
CA THR A 109 20.76 -14.42 -14.98
C THR A 109 21.29 -13.37 -14.00
N LYS A 110 21.88 -13.98 -13.00
CA LYS A 110 22.95 -13.52 -12.12
C LYS A 110 22.50 -12.85 -10.82
N ILE A 111 22.75 -13.61 -9.79
CA ILE A 111 22.90 -13.20 -8.39
C ILE A 111 23.77 -11.92 -8.36
N GLY A 112 23.16 -10.78 -7.96
CA GLY A 112 23.95 -9.59 -7.69
C GLY A 112 23.29 -8.22 -7.90
N GLU A 113 22.11 -8.13 -8.52
CA GLU A 113 21.42 -6.85 -8.70
C GLU A 113 20.00 -6.94 -8.15
N LEU A 114 19.76 -6.28 -7.03
CA LEU A 114 18.40 -6.06 -6.48
C LEU A 114 17.73 -5.00 -7.35
N GLN A 115 16.90 -5.43 -8.29
CA GLN A 115 15.99 -4.51 -9.00
C GLN A 115 14.72 -4.34 -8.19
N ALA A 116 14.13 -3.14 -8.26
CA ALA A 116 12.93 -2.75 -7.56
C ALA A 116 11.82 -3.81 -7.70
N ASP A 117 11.44 -4.40 -6.59
CA ASP A 117 10.45 -5.47 -6.54
C ASP A 117 9.05 -4.91 -6.29
N SER A 118 8.09 -5.38 -7.08
CA SER A 118 6.68 -5.10 -6.82
C SER A 118 6.18 -5.94 -5.66
N ILE A 119 5.62 -5.29 -4.65
CA ILE A 119 4.99 -5.95 -3.50
C ILE A 119 3.53 -6.20 -3.84
N VAL A 120 3.15 -7.46 -3.98
CA VAL A 120 1.74 -7.85 -4.16
C VAL A 120 1.20 -8.39 -2.85
N ILE A 121 0.30 -7.66 -2.22
CA ILE A 121 -0.41 -8.11 -1.03
C ILE A 121 -1.66 -8.86 -1.47
N LYS A 122 -1.65 -10.18 -1.34
CA LYS A 122 -2.84 -11.00 -1.56
C LYS A 122 -3.54 -11.25 -0.22
N ASN A 123 -4.70 -10.66 -0.04
CA ASN A 123 -5.59 -11.05 1.05
C ASN A 123 -6.15 -12.44 0.75
N ASN A 124 -5.56 -13.47 1.34
CA ASN A 124 -6.12 -14.81 1.27
C ASN A 124 -7.38 -14.89 2.12
N ALA A 125 -8.52 -14.94 1.45
CA ALA A 125 -9.85 -15.14 2.04
C ALA A 125 -10.04 -16.52 2.72
N ARG A 126 -8.96 -17.30 2.93
CA ARG A 126 -9.04 -18.65 3.52
C ARG A 126 -9.19 -18.71 5.03
N MET A 127 -9.08 -17.58 5.75
CA MET A 127 -9.25 -17.58 7.22
C MET A 127 -10.68 -17.42 7.71
N MET A 128 -11.69 -17.40 6.84
CA MET A 128 -13.09 -17.21 7.25
C MET A 128 -14.00 -18.41 7.03
N GLU A 129 -13.46 -19.59 6.91
CA GLU A 129 -14.32 -20.79 6.74
C GLU A 129 -15.08 -21.20 8.02
N ASN A 130 -14.87 -20.54 9.15
CA ASN A 130 -15.56 -20.84 10.42
C ASN A 130 -16.31 -19.67 11.08
N SER A 131 -16.43 -18.54 10.46
CA SER A 131 -17.35 -17.50 10.92
C SER A 131 -18.36 -17.19 9.82
N LYS A 132 -19.61 -17.59 10.07
CA LYS A 132 -20.79 -17.15 9.31
C LYS A 132 -20.98 -15.65 9.48
N ILE A 133 -20.14 -14.83 8.85
CA ILE A 133 -20.40 -13.40 8.65
C ILE A 133 -20.49 -13.21 7.14
N GLN A 134 -21.73 -13.17 6.67
CA GLN A 134 -22.08 -12.71 5.34
C GLN A 134 -21.78 -11.21 5.24
N ASN A 135 -20.57 -10.84 4.91
CA ASN A 135 -20.12 -9.56 4.34
C ASN A 135 -18.58 -9.55 4.35
N SER A 136 -17.96 -10.46 3.61
CA SER A 136 -16.51 -10.40 3.39
C SER A 136 -16.22 -9.27 2.41
N SER A 137 -15.77 -8.13 2.91
CA SER A 137 -15.19 -7.10 2.06
C SER A 137 -13.86 -7.62 1.52
N ALA A 138 -13.75 -7.75 0.22
CA ALA A 138 -12.51 -8.12 -0.44
C ALA A 138 -11.73 -6.85 -0.79
N LEU A 139 -10.52 -6.71 -0.26
CA LEU A 139 -9.57 -5.67 -0.63
C LEU A 139 -8.46 -6.28 -1.49
N ASN A 140 -8.36 -5.84 -2.74
CA ASN A 140 -7.24 -6.13 -3.61
C ASN A 140 -6.32 -4.91 -3.66
N LEU A 141 -5.09 -5.08 -3.20
CA LEU A 141 -4.09 -4.02 -3.15
C LEU A 141 -2.89 -4.39 -4.02
N ASN A 142 -2.64 -3.58 -5.03
CA ASN A 142 -1.52 -3.71 -5.96
C ASN A 142 -0.57 -2.53 -5.74
N LEU A 143 0.63 -2.81 -5.25
CA LEU A 143 1.60 -1.77 -4.94
C LEU A 143 2.83 -1.93 -5.84
N GLN A 144 3.08 -0.92 -6.64
CA GLN A 144 4.33 -0.73 -7.34
C GLN A 144 5.00 0.52 -6.75
N ILE A 145 5.98 0.29 -5.89
CA ILE A 145 6.65 1.36 -5.16
C ILE A 145 8.14 1.31 -5.46
N GLU A 146 8.65 2.42 -5.96
CA GLU A 146 10.09 2.65 -6.12
C GLU A 146 10.60 3.44 -4.92
N ALA A 147 11.58 2.87 -4.21
CA ALA A 147 12.18 3.54 -3.06
C ALA A 147 13.28 4.49 -3.51
N THR A 148 13.19 5.77 -3.12
CA THR A 148 14.29 6.73 -3.30
C THR A 148 15.41 6.48 -2.31
N ASN A 149 16.61 7.00 -2.59
CA ASN A 149 17.83 6.77 -1.81
C ASN A 149 17.73 7.16 -0.33
N GLN A 150 16.83 8.04 0.03
CA GLN A 150 16.67 8.55 1.40
C GLN A 150 15.47 7.91 2.11
N ALA A 151 14.61 7.20 1.38
CA ALA A 151 13.51 6.48 1.97
C ALA A 151 14.03 5.32 2.84
N GLN A 152 13.44 5.14 4.01
CA GLN A 152 13.81 4.10 4.95
C GLN A 152 12.69 3.08 5.10
N MET A 153 13.04 1.81 4.89
CA MET A 153 12.16 0.69 5.18
C MET A 153 12.76 -0.15 6.31
N ASN A 154 12.00 -0.35 7.35
CA ASN A 154 12.37 -1.22 8.46
C ASN A 154 11.52 -2.50 8.39
N LEU A 155 12.18 -3.64 8.45
CA LEU A 155 11.56 -4.94 8.53
C LEU A 155 11.88 -5.55 9.89
N ILE A 156 10.91 -5.60 10.78
CA ILE A 156 11.07 -6.22 12.10
C ILE A 156 10.77 -7.70 11.96
N MET A 157 11.80 -8.52 12.13
CA MET A 157 11.70 -9.98 12.05
C MET A 157 11.05 -10.56 13.32
N ASP A 158 11.46 -10.06 14.47
CA ASP A 158 10.92 -10.44 15.77
C ASP A 158 10.95 -9.25 16.74
N LYS A 159 9.78 -8.85 17.21
CA LYS A 159 9.65 -7.76 18.20
C LYS A 159 10.27 -8.12 19.56
N SER A 160 10.28 -9.39 19.91
CA SER A 160 10.75 -9.84 21.23
C SER A 160 12.27 -9.81 21.35
N THR A 161 12.97 -10.10 20.25
CA THR A 161 14.44 -10.06 20.16
C THR A 161 14.97 -8.71 19.67
N GLY A 162 14.10 -7.94 19.03
CA GLY A 162 14.48 -6.66 18.41
C GLY A 162 15.20 -6.82 17.07
N ASP A 163 15.16 -8.02 16.48
CA ASP A 163 15.79 -8.30 15.20
C ASP A 163 15.11 -7.50 14.08
N MET A 164 15.88 -6.63 13.42
CA MET A 164 15.39 -5.72 12.42
C MET A 164 16.36 -5.58 11.25
N ILE A 165 15.81 -5.63 10.05
CA ILE A 165 16.51 -5.27 8.82
C ILE A 165 16.13 -3.85 8.43
N LYS A 166 17.13 -3.00 8.18
CA LYS A 166 16.94 -1.67 7.62
C LYS A 166 17.36 -1.68 6.16
N ALA A 167 16.47 -1.23 5.30
CA ALA A 167 16.75 -1.01 3.90
C ALA A 167 16.60 0.49 3.59
N THR A 168 17.50 0.99 2.77
CA THR A 168 17.41 2.32 2.16
C THR A 168 17.45 2.14 0.66
N GLY A 169 16.73 2.96 -0.11
CA GLY A 169 16.81 2.95 -1.55
C GLY A 169 18.22 3.32 -2.05
N GLN A 170 18.56 2.91 -3.26
CA GLN A 170 19.77 3.32 -3.98
C GLN A 170 19.41 4.05 -5.26
#